data_e3a213cc5f3b49dea08f6af06a9bedd2
#
_entry.id   e3a213cc5f3b49dea08f6af06a9bedd2
#
_cell.length_a   1.000
_cell.length_b   1.000
_cell.length_c   1.000
_cell.angle_alpha   90.00
_cell.angle_beta   90.00
_cell.angle_gamma   90.00
#
_symmetry.space_group_name_H-M   'P 1'
#
loop_
_entity.id
_entity.type
_entity.pdbx_description
1 polymer ?
#
loop_
_entity_poly.entity_id
_entity_poly.type
_entity_poly.pdbx_seq_one_letter_code
_entity_poly.pdbx_strand_id
1 'polypeptide(L)'
;MNLGIIKKLSDKLRKLRNHLSEDSRTYIRNVPFSEPIVKKADMQQTLIILSEALKAKSKIKFQYMYYKADLKRYPHLDKDGNIKEYSVSPYIIYASDQRYFLLCNVDGDRGIKVFNLSLIEKISMIEGEIIPLKSLPEAEHFRSVKYIKPMLPIYTEGAVTCKFRADNSLITNILEQFGKAATIISASQNEVEVEVLAPTSCVEIWAFSYAPLVRVTGPEELVKKIRDKVASLQRMYER
;
A
#
# COMPACT_ATOMS: atom_id res chain seq x y z
N MET A 1 2.13 -13.89 20.20
CA MET A 1 3.24 -12.93 19.95
C MET A 1 4.11 -12.92 21.21
N ASN A 2 5.39 -13.21 21.07
CA ASN A 2 6.27 -13.43 22.21
C ASN A 2 6.45 -12.10 22.97
N LEU A 3 5.93 -12.01 24.20
CA LEU A 3 6.09 -10.84 25.09
C LEU A 3 7.55 -10.35 25.14
N GLY A 4 8.52 -11.30 24.99
CA GLY A 4 9.94 -11.00 24.92
C GLY A 4 10.37 -10.15 23.72
N ILE A 5 9.68 -10.27 22.56
CA ILE A 5 9.99 -9.46 21.38
C ILE A 5 9.47 -8.03 21.55
N ILE A 6 8.26 -7.88 22.11
CA ILE A 6 7.68 -6.56 22.41
C ILE A 6 8.55 -5.84 23.43
N LYS A 7 8.98 -6.53 24.50
CA LYS A 7 9.86 -5.97 25.51
C LYS A 7 11.21 -5.56 24.92
N LYS A 8 11.84 -6.40 24.08
CA LYS A 8 13.09 -6.04 23.38
C LYS A 8 12.94 -4.84 22.45
N LEU A 9 11.81 -4.73 21.73
CA LEU A 9 11.53 -3.58 20.86
C LEU A 9 11.34 -2.30 21.67
N SER A 10 10.56 -2.39 22.75
CA SER A 10 10.34 -1.28 23.70
C SER A 10 11.65 -0.81 24.33
N ASP A 11 12.51 -1.75 24.74
CA ASP A 11 13.82 -1.43 25.32
C ASP A 11 14.78 -0.82 24.29
N LYS A 12 14.76 -1.27 23.05
CA LYS A 12 15.52 -0.64 21.95
C LYS A 12 15.03 0.79 21.65
N LEU A 13 13.72 0.99 21.60
CA LEU A 13 13.13 2.32 21.37
C LEU A 13 13.44 3.26 22.54
N ARG A 14 13.42 2.74 23.79
CA ARG A 14 13.80 3.52 24.97
C ARG A 14 15.28 3.89 24.97
N LYS A 15 16.17 2.98 24.54
CA LYS A 15 17.60 3.27 24.38
C LYS A 15 17.84 4.32 23.30
N LEU A 16 17.21 4.20 22.13
CA LEU A 16 17.29 5.22 21.08
C LEU A 16 16.81 6.59 21.57
N ARG A 17 15.71 6.63 22.31
CA ARG A 17 15.20 7.87 22.92
C ARG A 17 16.21 8.48 23.92
N ASN A 18 16.92 7.66 24.68
CA ASN A 18 17.89 8.14 25.67
C ASN A 18 19.21 8.62 25.04
N HIS A 19 19.50 8.25 23.78
CA HIS A 19 20.64 8.78 23.02
C HIS A 19 20.37 10.11 22.33
N LEU A 20 19.11 10.54 22.24
CA LEU A 20 18.75 11.87 21.78
C LEU A 20 18.92 12.87 22.92
N SER A 21 19.65 13.96 22.68
CA SER A 21 19.72 15.07 23.65
C SER A 21 18.33 15.64 23.93
N GLU A 22 18.14 16.28 25.08
CA GLU A 22 16.84 16.93 25.39
C GLU A 22 16.47 17.96 24.32
N ASP A 23 17.44 18.70 23.81
CA ASP A 23 17.24 19.65 22.71
C ASP A 23 16.76 18.96 21.43
N SER A 24 17.36 17.83 21.05
CA SER A 24 16.93 17.04 19.89
C SER A 24 15.50 16.52 20.01
N ARG A 25 15.04 16.20 21.21
CA ARG A 25 13.65 15.75 21.47
C ARG A 25 12.64 16.86 21.29
N THR A 26 13.04 18.10 21.46
CA THR A 26 12.17 19.28 21.31
C THR A 26 11.94 19.60 19.81
N TYR A 27 12.91 19.31 18.95
CA TYR A 27 12.85 19.62 17.52
C TYR A 27 12.31 18.47 16.63
N ILE A 28 12.45 17.21 17.07
CA ILE A 28 11.92 16.05 16.34
C ILE A 28 10.47 15.82 16.79
N ARG A 29 9.54 16.46 16.11
CA ARG A 29 8.11 16.21 16.30
C ARG A 29 7.62 15.33 15.16
N ASN A 30 7.10 14.16 15.51
CA ASN A 30 6.30 13.38 14.58
C ASN A 30 4.93 14.07 14.51
N VAL A 31 4.77 14.97 13.52
CA VAL A 31 3.49 15.64 13.31
C VAL A 31 2.62 14.68 12.50
N PRO A 32 1.59 14.06 13.09
CA PRO A 32 0.65 13.27 12.31
C PRO A 32 -0.05 14.19 11.32
N PHE A 33 -0.09 13.80 10.07
CA PHE A 33 -0.73 14.58 8.99
C PHE A 33 -2.24 14.74 9.23
N SER A 34 -2.81 13.87 10.06
CA SER A 34 -4.18 13.96 10.59
C SER A 34 -4.28 13.08 11.84
N GLU A 35 -5.16 13.44 12.78
CA GLU A 35 -5.53 12.52 13.84
C GLU A 35 -6.19 11.27 13.22
N PRO A 36 -5.79 10.06 13.65
CA PRO A 36 -6.41 8.84 13.14
C PRO A 36 -7.88 8.82 13.54
N ILE A 37 -8.77 8.76 12.56
CA ILE A 37 -10.23 8.68 12.75
C ILE A 37 -10.64 7.39 13.48
N VAL A 38 -9.71 6.42 13.57
CA VAL A 38 -9.95 5.08 14.13
C VAL A 38 -9.36 4.96 15.54
N LYS A 39 -10.17 4.46 16.47
CA LYS A 39 -9.74 4.18 17.84
C LYS A 39 -8.63 3.11 17.86
N LYS A 40 -7.53 3.38 18.57
CA LYS A 40 -6.37 2.47 18.69
C LYS A 40 -6.72 1.09 19.26
N ALA A 41 -7.76 0.98 20.08
CA ALA A 41 -8.18 -0.28 20.73
C ALA A 41 -8.68 -1.31 19.70
N ASP A 42 -9.49 -0.89 18.74
CA ASP A 42 -10.09 -1.80 17.73
C ASP A 42 -8.99 -2.38 16.82
N MET A 43 -7.96 -1.60 16.52
CA MET A 43 -6.84 -2.04 15.71
C MET A 43 -5.95 -3.07 16.42
N GLN A 44 -5.77 -2.94 17.74
CA GLN A 44 -4.99 -3.92 18.51
C GLN A 44 -5.62 -5.31 18.47
N GLN A 45 -6.92 -5.40 18.68
CA GLN A 45 -7.64 -6.66 18.61
C GLN A 45 -7.58 -7.27 17.22
N THR A 46 -7.78 -6.46 16.16
CA THR A 46 -7.64 -6.91 14.78
C THR A 46 -6.24 -7.48 14.51
N LEU A 47 -5.18 -6.82 14.97
CA LEU A 47 -3.80 -7.30 14.81
C LEU A 47 -3.53 -8.59 15.56
N ILE A 48 -4.11 -8.79 16.76
CA ILE A 48 -3.98 -10.03 17.52
C ILE A 48 -4.59 -11.18 16.76
N ILE A 49 -5.86 -11.06 16.35
CA ILE A 49 -6.57 -12.12 15.61
C ILE A 49 -5.85 -12.45 14.29
N LEU A 50 -5.41 -11.43 13.54
CA LEU A 50 -4.65 -11.62 12.32
C LEU A 50 -3.32 -12.33 12.56
N SER A 51 -2.61 -11.99 13.63
CA SER A 51 -1.34 -12.64 13.99
C SER A 51 -1.52 -14.12 14.34
N GLU A 52 -2.62 -14.44 15.02
CA GLU A 52 -2.99 -15.83 15.35
C GLU A 52 -3.38 -16.61 14.10
N ALA A 53 -4.21 -16.03 13.23
CA ALA A 53 -4.63 -16.64 11.98
C ALA A 53 -3.45 -16.92 11.03
N LEU A 54 -2.52 -15.97 10.91
CA LEU A 54 -1.30 -16.14 10.11
C LEU A 54 -0.40 -17.25 10.64
N LYS A 55 -0.27 -17.37 11.98
CA LYS A 55 0.51 -18.46 12.61
C LYS A 55 -0.16 -19.81 12.44
N ALA A 56 -1.47 -19.87 12.63
CA ALA A 56 -2.25 -21.10 12.52
C ALA A 56 -2.54 -21.49 11.07
N LYS A 57 -2.21 -20.63 10.10
CA LYS A 57 -2.60 -20.79 8.69
C LYS A 57 -4.10 -21.03 8.56
N SER A 58 -4.88 -20.23 9.27
CA SER A 58 -6.35 -20.32 9.28
C SER A 58 -6.94 -19.17 8.47
N LYS A 59 -8.11 -19.42 7.89
CA LYS A 59 -8.93 -18.40 7.28
C LYS A 59 -9.49 -17.46 8.35
N ILE A 60 -9.84 -16.27 7.92
CA ILE A 60 -10.55 -15.29 8.71
C ILE A 60 -11.79 -14.80 7.96
N LYS A 61 -12.77 -14.31 8.72
CA LYS A 61 -13.87 -13.54 8.16
C LYS A 61 -13.97 -12.20 8.85
N PHE A 62 -14.44 -11.19 8.11
CA PHE A 62 -14.64 -9.84 8.63
C PHE A 62 -15.66 -9.07 7.80
N GLN A 63 -16.16 -7.95 8.34
CA GLN A 63 -16.90 -6.92 7.64
C GLN A 63 -15.95 -5.80 7.26
N TYR A 64 -16.09 -5.26 6.05
CA TYR A 64 -15.26 -4.15 5.58
C TYR A 64 -16.09 -2.89 5.43
N MET A 65 -15.58 -1.80 6.03
CA MET A 65 -16.29 -0.54 6.14
C MET A 65 -15.78 0.47 5.10
N TYR A 66 -16.62 1.47 4.80
CA TYR A 66 -16.25 2.65 4.04
C TYR A 66 -16.90 3.89 4.64
N TYR A 67 -16.37 5.07 4.32
CA TYR A 67 -16.93 6.33 4.77
C TYR A 67 -17.85 6.92 3.70
N LYS A 68 -18.96 7.54 4.14
CA LYS A 68 -19.78 8.41 3.31
C LYS A 68 -19.49 9.89 3.58
N ALA A 69 -20.15 10.78 2.85
CA ALA A 69 -19.99 12.24 2.98
C ALA A 69 -20.35 12.77 4.38
N ASP A 70 -21.13 12.04 5.15
CA ASP A 70 -21.46 12.34 6.56
C ASP A 70 -20.37 11.94 7.56
N LEU A 71 -19.20 11.47 7.05
CA LEU A 71 -18.04 10.99 7.81
C LEU A 71 -18.32 9.79 8.71
N LYS A 72 -19.46 9.10 8.51
CA LYS A 72 -19.78 7.85 9.23
C LYS A 72 -19.32 6.64 8.44
N ARG A 73 -19.04 5.56 9.16
CA ARG A 73 -18.65 4.27 8.59
C ARG A 73 -19.89 3.43 8.26
N TYR A 74 -19.89 2.84 7.08
CA TYR A 74 -20.93 1.96 6.58
C TYR A 74 -20.32 0.66 6.11
N PRO A 75 -20.97 -0.49 6.36
CA PRO A 75 -20.48 -1.76 5.85
C PRO A 75 -20.69 -1.86 4.33
N HIS A 76 -19.80 -2.57 3.66
CA HIS A 76 -20.04 -3.02 2.29
C HIS A 76 -21.25 -3.93 2.28
N LEU A 77 -22.10 -3.80 1.26
CA LEU A 77 -23.26 -4.65 1.05
C LEU A 77 -22.96 -5.66 -0.08
N ASP A 78 -23.61 -6.80 -0.03
CA ASP A 78 -23.65 -7.77 -1.10
C ASP A 78 -24.69 -7.36 -2.19
N LYS A 79 -24.90 -8.22 -3.17
CA LYS A 79 -25.83 -7.97 -4.29
C LYS A 79 -27.30 -7.92 -3.84
N ASP A 80 -27.60 -8.53 -2.70
CA ASP A 80 -28.95 -8.63 -2.14
C ASP A 80 -29.21 -7.53 -1.09
N GLY A 81 -28.23 -6.66 -0.85
CA GLY A 81 -28.31 -5.55 0.10
C GLY A 81 -27.98 -5.94 1.55
N ASN A 82 -27.55 -7.16 1.82
CA ASN A 82 -27.11 -7.59 3.14
C ASN A 82 -25.67 -7.15 3.41
N ILE A 83 -25.30 -7.09 4.70
CA ILE A 83 -23.91 -6.76 5.08
C ILE A 83 -22.97 -7.85 4.53
N LYS A 84 -22.04 -7.45 3.69
CA LYS A 84 -21.08 -8.36 3.08
C LYS A 84 -20.03 -8.80 4.10
N GLU A 85 -19.93 -10.11 4.33
CA GLU A 85 -18.83 -10.73 5.05
C GLU A 85 -17.76 -11.20 4.04
N TYR A 86 -16.51 -10.89 4.32
CA TYR A 86 -15.36 -11.32 3.53
C TYR A 86 -14.69 -12.50 4.21
N SER A 87 -14.75 -13.67 3.60
CA SER A 87 -13.95 -14.84 4.00
C SER A 87 -12.64 -14.81 3.19
N VAL A 88 -11.51 -14.84 3.87
CA VAL A 88 -10.22 -14.63 3.21
C VAL A 88 -9.12 -15.55 3.75
N SER A 89 -8.16 -15.84 2.88
CA SER A 89 -6.88 -16.48 3.20
C SER A 89 -5.85 -15.37 3.45
N PRO A 90 -5.45 -15.08 4.71
CA PRO A 90 -4.52 -14.02 5.03
C PRO A 90 -3.07 -14.43 4.72
N TYR A 91 -2.24 -13.51 4.20
CA TYR A 91 -0.86 -13.79 3.86
C TYR A 91 0.15 -12.91 4.57
N ILE A 92 -0.04 -11.60 4.53
CA ILE A 92 0.92 -10.63 5.06
C ILE A 92 0.18 -9.43 5.65
N ILE A 93 0.66 -8.94 6.79
CA ILE A 93 0.34 -7.61 7.31
C ILE A 93 1.54 -6.73 7.05
N TYR A 94 1.33 -5.58 6.43
CA TYR A 94 2.38 -4.60 6.23
C TYR A 94 1.94 -3.21 6.66
N ALA A 95 2.91 -2.35 6.95
CA ALA A 95 2.68 -0.96 7.34
C ALA A 95 3.24 -0.03 6.25
N SER A 96 2.45 0.95 5.85
CA SER A 96 2.85 2.04 4.96
C SER A 96 2.11 3.31 5.36
N ASP A 97 2.80 4.45 5.38
CA ASP A 97 2.25 5.77 5.67
C ASP A 97 1.39 5.80 6.95
N GLN A 98 1.91 5.21 8.02
CA GLN A 98 1.26 5.10 9.33
C GLN A 98 -0.05 4.28 9.32
N ARG A 99 -0.33 3.55 8.24
CA ARG A 99 -1.48 2.64 8.09
C ARG A 99 -1.02 1.21 8.01
N TYR A 100 -1.91 0.30 8.42
CA TYR A 100 -1.69 -1.14 8.33
C TYR A 100 -2.62 -1.73 7.28
N PHE A 101 -2.11 -2.67 6.52
CA PHE A 101 -2.82 -3.32 5.43
C PHE A 101 -2.69 -4.82 5.53
N LEU A 102 -3.76 -5.53 5.20
CA LEU A 102 -3.80 -6.97 5.04
C LEU A 102 -3.73 -7.33 3.57
N LEU A 103 -2.75 -8.12 3.20
CA LEU A 103 -2.68 -8.80 1.91
C LEU A 103 -3.32 -10.17 2.06
N CYS A 104 -4.31 -10.49 1.25
CA CYS A 104 -5.07 -11.74 1.33
C CYS A 104 -5.67 -12.13 -0.02
N ASN A 105 -6.17 -13.35 -0.12
CA ASN A 105 -7.09 -13.76 -1.19
C ASN A 105 -8.50 -13.88 -0.60
N VAL A 106 -9.49 -13.33 -1.29
CA VAL A 106 -10.91 -13.47 -0.94
C VAL A 106 -11.45 -14.75 -1.55
N ASP A 107 -12.20 -15.52 -0.80
CA ASP A 107 -12.80 -16.77 -1.29
C ASP A 107 -13.65 -16.50 -2.54
N GLY A 108 -13.42 -17.31 -3.57
CA GLY A 108 -14.05 -17.15 -4.88
C GLY A 108 -13.35 -16.17 -5.83
N ASP A 109 -12.40 -15.38 -5.36
CA ASP A 109 -11.57 -14.50 -6.21
C ASP A 109 -10.28 -15.23 -6.66
N ARG A 110 -9.82 -14.88 -7.87
CA ARG A 110 -8.58 -15.46 -8.43
C ARG A 110 -7.32 -14.69 -8.07
N GLY A 111 -7.46 -13.50 -7.49
CA GLY A 111 -6.35 -12.57 -7.27
C GLY A 111 -6.13 -12.21 -5.81
N ILE A 112 -5.10 -11.40 -5.60
CA ILE A 112 -4.76 -10.85 -4.29
C ILE A 112 -5.53 -9.55 -4.08
N LYS A 113 -6.03 -9.37 -2.84
CA LYS A 113 -6.71 -8.15 -2.39
C LYS A 113 -5.94 -7.54 -1.24
N VAL A 114 -6.09 -6.23 -1.11
CA VAL A 114 -5.51 -5.43 -0.03
C VAL A 114 -6.62 -4.74 0.74
N PHE A 115 -6.63 -4.93 2.04
CA PHE A 115 -7.60 -4.29 2.94
C PHE A 115 -6.87 -3.42 3.97
N ASN A 116 -7.34 -2.20 4.16
CA ASN A 116 -6.87 -1.35 5.24
C ASN A 116 -7.43 -1.87 6.58
N LEU A 117 -6.55 -2.19 7.54
CA LEU A 117 -6.96 -2.77 8.81
C LEU A 117 -7.89 -1.85 9.60
N SER A 118 -7.77 -0.54 9.43
CA SER A 118 -8.62 0.43 10.13
C SER A 118 -10.09 0.39 9.71
N LEU A 119 -10.39 -0.26 8.57
CA LEU A 119 -11.73 -0.42 8.03
C LEU A 119 -12.27 -1.85 8.20
N ILE A 120 -11.54 -2.72 8.90
CA ILE A 120 -11.96 -4.08 9.23
C ILE A 120 -12.73 -4.06 10.55
N GLU A 121 -13.92 -4.62 10.54
CA GLU A 121 -14.76 -4.83 11.74
C GLU A 121 -15.21 -6.28 11.85
N LYS A 122 -15.58 -6.69 13.07
CA LYS A 122 -16.10 -8.03 13.38
C LYS A 122 -15.23 -9.18 12.85
N ILE A 123 -13.92 -9.02 12.97
CA ILE A 123 -12.97 -10.04 12.54
C ILE A 123 -13.01 -11.26 13.46
N SER A 124 -12.99 -12.45 12.85
CA SER A 124 -12.85 -13.73 13.55
C SER A 124 -12.11 -14.74 12.70
N MET A 125 -11.45 -15.71 13.36
CA MET A 125 -10.92 -16.89 12.68
C MET A 125 -12.07 -17.81 12.31
N ILE A 126 -11.94 -18.48 11.18
CA ILE A 126 -12.88 -19.51 10.72
C ILE A 126 -12.14 -20.77 10.32
N GLU A 127 -12.83 -21.89 10.40
CA GLU A 127 -12.32 -23.17 9.89
C GLU A 127 -12.18 -23.14 8.37
N GLY A 128 -11.25 -23.91 7.86
CA GLY A 128 -10.98 -24.06 6.44
C GLY A 128 -9.53 -23.86 6.07
N GLU A 129 -9.11 -24.58 5.04
CA GLU A 129 -7.75 -24.47 4.53
C GLU A 129 -7.57 -23.14 3.77
N ILE A 130 -6.45 -22.47 4.04
CA ILE A 130 -6.07 -21.26 3.29
C ILE A 130 -5.69 -21.64 1.85
N ILE A 131 -6.05 -20.81 0.90
CA ILE A 131 -5.52 -20.89 -0.46
C ILE A 131 -4.03 -20.52 -0.38
N PRO A 132 -3.10 -21.40 -0.78
CA PRO A 132 -1.68 -21.07 -0.71
C PRO A 132 -1.34 -19.89 -1.63
N LEU A 133 -0.57 -18.92 -1.13
CA LEU A 133 -0.13 -17.77 -1.94
C LEU A 133 0.52 -18.20 -3.27
N LYS A 134 1.24 -19.33 -3.25
CA LYS A 134 1.93 -19.89 -4.43
C LYS A 134 1.00 -20.33 -5.56
N SER A 135 -0.26 -20.59 -5.26
CA SER A 135 -1.26 -21.00 -6.27
C SER A 135 -1.95 -19.84 -6.97
N LEU A 136 -1.69 -18.62 -6.54
CA LEU A 136 -2.26 -17.42 -7.14
C LEU A 136 -1.42 -16.93 -8.32
N PRO A 137 -2.03 -16.41 -9.39
CA PRO A 137 -1.31 -15.91 -10.56
C PRO A 137 -0.24 -14.86 -10.24
N GLU A 138 -0.54 -13.99 -9.26
CA GLU A 138 0.34 -12.90 -8.86
C GLU A 138 1.42 -13.31 -7.85
N ALA A 139 1.50 -14.59 -7.48
CA ALA A 139 2.42 -15.07 -6.43
C ALA A 139 3.90 -14.74 -6.70
N GLU A 140 4.32 -14.75 -7.96
CA GLU A 140 5.71 -14.42 -8.33
C GLU A 140 6.05 -12.97 -8.05
N HIS A 141 5.10 -12.06 -8.24
CA HIS A 141 5.29 -10.63 -7.97
C HIS A 141 5.48 -10.36 -6.46
N PHE A 142 4.88 -11.20 -5.60
CA PHE A 142 4.99 -11.07 -4.14
C PHE A 142 6.19 -11.81 -3.52
N ARG A 143 6.90 -12.65 -4.26
CA ARG A 143 8.16 -13.25 -3.80
C ARG A 143 9.26 -12.22 -3.57
N SER A 144 9.20 -11.09 -4.25
CA SER A 144 10.16 -10.00 -4.14
C SER A 144 9.77 -8.96 -3.10
N VAL A 145 9.38 -9.37 -1.88
CA VAL A 145 9.03 -8.44 -0.77
C VAL A 145 10.09 -7.37 -0.53
N LYS A 146 11.34 -7.57 -0.98
CA LYS A 146 12.39 -6.55 -0.97
C LYS A 146 12.06 -5.31 -1.83
N TYR A 147 11.19 -5.43 -2.82
CA TYR A 147 10.85 -4.36 -3.77
C TYR A 147 9.48 -3.71 -3.51
N ILE A 148 8.71 -4.25 -2.55
CA ILE A 148 7.35 -3.81 -2.26
C ILE A 148 7.30 -2.59 -1.31
N LYS A 149 8.43 -2.04 -0.94
CA LYS A 149 8.58 -1.14 0.21
C LYS A 149 7.73 0.13 0.26
N PRO A 150 7.43 0.90 -0.76
CA PRO A 150 6.54 2.05 -0.58
C PRO A 150 5.23 2.04 -1.38
N MET A 151 4.97 1.03 -2.19
CA MET A 151 3.97 1.11 -3.26
C MET A 151 2.65 0.41 -2.99
N LEU A 152 2.51 -0.29 -1.86
CA LEU A 152 1.54 -1.37 -1.72
C LEU A 152 0.09 -1.05 -1.35
N PRO A 153 -0.35 0.09 -0.84
CA PRO A 153 -1.74 0.17 -0.41
C PRO A 153 -2.78 0.08 -1.52
N ILE A 154 -2.39 0.27 -2.77
CA ILE A 154 -3.36 0.48 -3.87
C ILE A 154 -3.13 -0.46 -5.06
N TYR A 155 -1.95 -1.09 -5.16
CA TYR A 155 -1.54 -1.77 -6.40
C TYR A 155 -1.59 -3.29 -6.26
N THR A 156 -2.63 -3.89 -6.80
CA THR A 156 -2.76 -5.36 -6.97
C THR A 156 -2.24 -5.84 -8.32
N GLU A 157 -1.80 -4.91 -9.17
CA GLU A 157 -1.22 -5.21 -10.49
C GLU A 157 0.22 -5.72 -10.34
N GLY A 158 0.62 -6.62 -11.23
CA GLY A 158 2.01 -7.03 -11.36
C GLY A 158 2.92 -5.87 -11.77
N ALA A 159 4.19 -5.91 -11.34
CA ALA A 159 5.18 -4.94 -11.78
C ALA A 159 5.58 -5.24 -13.24
N VAL A 160 5.63 -4.20 -14.05
CA VAL A 160 6.11 -4.24 -15.43
C VAL A 160 7.20 -3.18 -15.62
N THR A 161 8.00 -3.35 -16.65
CA THR A 161 9.01 -2.36 -17.00
C THR A 161 8.33 -1.12 -17.60
N CYS A 162 8.36 -0.03 -16.86
CA CYS A 162 7.87 1.28 -17.30
C CYS A 162 9.07 2.18 -17.66
N LYS A 163 8.87 3.04 -18.66
CA LYS A 163 9.87 4.01 -19.13
C LYS A 163 9.30 5.41 -19.08
N PHE A 164 10.12 6.36 -18.65
CA PHE A 164 9.73 7.77 -18.66
C PHE A 164 10.97 8.66 -18.76
N ARG A 165 10.74 9.89 -19.22
CA ARG A 165 11.71 10.99 -19.15
C ARG A 165 11.27 11.97 -18.10
N ALA A 166 12.21 12.52 -17.38
CA ALA A 166 11.94 13.47 -16.32
C ALA A 166 13.02 14.57 -16.27
N ASP A 167 12.63 15.74 -15.81
CA ASP A 167 13.58 16.81 -15.52
C ASP A 167 14.61 16.35 -14.47
N ASN A 168 15.85 16.77 -14.61
CA ASN A 168 16.96 16.38 -13.72
C ASN A 168 16.71 16.76 -12.25
N SER A 169 15.91 17.78 -11.98
CA SER A 169 15.53 18.16 -10.61
C SER A 169 14.78 17.06 -9.86
N LEU A 170 14.17 16.11 -10.59
CA LEU A 170 13.42 15.02 -10.03
C LEU A 170 14.21 13.76 -9.71
N ILE A 171 15.53 13.73 -9.95
CA ILE A 171 16.36 12.54 -9.70
C ILE A 171 16.22 12.05 -8.26
N THR A 172 16.26 12.94 -7.28
CA THR A 172 16.06 12.57 -5.87
C THR A 172 14.69 11.95 -5.65
N ASN A 173 13.62 12.55 -6.16
CA ASN A 173 12.25 12.05 -6.04
C ASN A 173 12.07 10.68 -6.72
N ILE A 174 12.73 10.46 -7.86
CA ILE A 174 12.75 9.17 -8.56
C ILE A 174 13.39 8.10 -7.67
N LEU A 175 14.56 8.39 -7.10
CA LEU A 175 15.27 7.45 -6.25
C LEU A 175 14.56 7.20 -4.92
N GLU A 176 13.92 8.20 -4.33
CA GLU A 176 13.11 8.05 -3.12
C GLU A 176 11.86 7.19 -3.39
N GLN A 177 11.20 7.40 -4.53
CA GLN A 177 9.99 6.68 -4.89
C GLN A 177 10.26 5.23 -5.32
N PHE A 178 11.21 5.03 -6.23
CA PHE A 178 11.43 3.74 -6.89
C PHE A 178 12.67 3.00 -6.38
N GLY A 179 13.59 3.69 -5.72
CA GLY A 179 14.79 3.09 -5.12
C GLY A 179 15.58 2.27 -6.12
N LYS A 180 15.88 1.02 -5.74
CA LYS A 180 16.65 0.08 -6.58
C LYS A 180 15.88 -0.45 -7.81
N ALA A 181 14.58 -0.20 -7.90
CA ALA A 181 13.79 -0.57 -9.07
C ALA A 181 13.97 0.41 -10.24
N ALA A 182 14.57 1.60 -9.99
CA ALA A 182 14.87 2.57 -11.00
C ALA A 182 16.29 2.39 -11.55
N THR A 183 16.40 2.43 -12.88
CA THR A 183 17.66 2.44 -13.61
C THR A 183 17.69 3.66 -14.52
N ILE A 184 18.71 4.50 -14.37
CA ILE A 184 18.93 5.62 -15.28
C ILE A 184 19.56 5.05 -16.55
N ILE A 185 18.86 5.21 -17.69
CA ILE A 185 19.29 4.71 -19.00
C ILE A 185 20.19 5.72 -19.68
N SER A 186 19.79 7.00 -19.64
CA SER A 186 20.55 8.10 -20.21
C SER A 186 20.28 9.37 -19.43
N ALA A 187 21.21 10.30 -19.49
CA ALA A 187 21.06 11.62 -18.90
C ALA A 187 21.62 12.67 -19.87
N SER A 188 20.90 13.78 -20.01
CA SER A 188 21.32 14.98 -20.72
C SER A 188 21.49 16.13 -19.72
N GLN A 189 21.71 17.33 -20.23
CA GLN A 189 21.88 18.53 -19.39
C GLN A 189 20.59 18.84 -18.58
N ASN A 190 19.40 18.57 -19.11
CA ASN A 190 18.14 18.97 -18.50
C ASN A 190 17.21 17.79 -18.21
N GLU A 191 17.42 16.62 -18.79
CA GLU A 191 16.49 15.51 -18.76
C GLU A 191 17.22 14.18 -18.52
N VAL A 192 16.60 13.30 -17.75
CA VAL A 192 17.00 11.91 -17.54
C VAL A 192 15.97 10.96 -18.11
N GLU A 193 16.41 9.89 -18.76
CA GLU A 193 15.59 8.76 -19.18
C GLU A 193 15.74 7.62 -18.19
N VAL A 194 14.63 7.13 -17.70
CA VAL A 194 14.57 6.17 -16.59
C VAL A 194 13.70 4.99 -16.95
N GLU A 195 14.18 3.82 -16.56
CA GLU A 195 13.45 2.58 -16.61
C GLU A 195 13.19 2.10 -15.18
N VAL A 196 11.92 1.75 -14.88
CA VAL A 196 11.54 1.27 -13.55
C VAL A 196 10.72 0.00 -13.65
N LEU A 197 10.97 -0.95 -12.76
CA LEU A 197 10.12 -2.13 -12.58
C LEU A 197 9.06 -1.81 -11.52
N ALA A 198 7.85 -1.45 -11.96
CA ALA A 198 6.78 -1.01 -11.07
C ALA A 198 5.39 -1.31 -11.66
N PRO A 199 4.32 -1.36 -10.83
CA PRO A 199 2.95 -1.34 -11.32
C PRO A 199 2.68 -0.09 -12.16
N THR A 200 1.95 -0.25 -13.27
CA THR A 200 1.64 0.87 -14.18
C THR A 200 0.89 2.00 -13.49
N SER A 201 -0.04 1.66 -12.60
CA SER A 201 -0.81 2.62 -11.80
C SER A 201 0.07 3.43 -10.83
N CYS A 202 1.15 2.84 -10.30
CA CYS A 202 2.11 3.58 -9.48
C CYS A 202 2.82 4.66 -10.29
N VAL A 203 3.36 4.28 -11.45
CA VAL A 203 4.06 5.22 -12.35
C VAL A 203 3.11 6.30 -12.86
N GLU A 204 1.86 5.93 -13.17
CA GLU A 204 0.82 6.86 -13.59
C GLU A 204 0.56 7.95 -12.53
N ILE A 205 0.27 7.55 -11.29
CA ILE A 205 -0.04 8.49 -10.20
C ILE A 205 1.19 9.38 -9.92
N TRP A 206 2.37 8.77 -9.86
CA TRP A 206 3.61 9.52 -9.63
C TRP A 206 3.87 10.53 -10.76
N ALA A 207 3.71 10.13 -12.02
CA ALA A 207 3.89 11.03 -13.16
C ALA A 207 2.93 12.22 -13.14
N PHE A 208 1.67 12.01 -12.78
CA PHE A 208 0.72 13.10 -12.61
C PHE A 208 1.06 14.03 -11.45
N SER A 209 1.66 13.52 -10.37
CA SER A 209 2.07 14.35 -9.23
C SER A 209 3.20 15.31 -9.59
N TYR A 210 4.00 14.99 -10.61
CA TYR A 210 5.12 15.80 -11.07
C TYR A 210 4.93 16.39 -12.48
N ALA A 211 3.73 16.31 -13.04
CA ALA A 211 3.45 16.95 -14.32
C ALA A 211 3.64 18.49 -14.24
N PRO A 212 4.18 19.14 -15.27
CA PRO A 212 4.58 18.62 -16.58
C PRO A 212 6.03 18.10 -16.67
N LEU A 213 6.74 17.96 -15.56
CA LEU A 213 8.18 17.62 -15.52
C LEU A 213 8.47 16.14 -15.85
N VAL A 214 7.44 15.33 -15.99
CA VAL A 214 7.56 13.89 -16.29
C VAL A 214 6.76 13.54 -17.54
N ARG A 215 7.39 12.79 -18.43
CA ARG A 215 6.75 12.23 -19.62
C ARG A 215 6.93 10.72 -19.68
N VAL A 216 5.87 9.96 -19.47
CA VAL A 216 5.89 8.51 -19.62
C VAL A 216 6.00 8.14 -21.09
N THR A 217 6.94 7.24 -21.43
CA THR A 217 7.26 6.81 -22.79
C THR A 217 6.97 5.33 -23.04
N GLY A 218 6.70 4.56 -22.00
CA GLY A 218 6.34 3.15 -22.13
C GLY A 218 5.88 2.52 -20.81
N PRO A 219 5.17 1.39 -20.87
CA PRO A 219 4.65 0.70 -22.06
C PRO A 219 3.52 1.47 -22.75
N GLU A 220 3.21 1.10 -23.99
CA GLU A 220 2.25 1.83 -24.82
C GLU A 220 0.85 1.93 -24.19
N GLU A 221 0.40 0.86 -23.53
CA GLU A 221 -0.88 0.85 -22.81
C GLU A 221 -0.93 1.94 -21.69
N LEU A 222 0.17 2.12 -20.95
CA LEU A 222 0.27 3.15 -19.93
C LEU A 222 0.26 4.55 -20.57
N VAL A 223 1.00 4.73 -21.67
CA VAL A 223 1.04 6.00 -22.40
C VAL A 223 -0.35 6.37 -22.93
N LYS A 224 -1.08 5.41 -23.48
CA LYS A 224 -2.47 5.59 -23.93
C LYS A 224 -3.39 6.00 -22.77
N LYS A 225 -3.33 5.27 -21.66
CA LYS A 225 -4.12 5.55 -20.45
C LYS A 225 -3.87 6.96 -19.91
N ILE A 226 -2.61 7.41 -19.88
CA ILE A 226 -2.24 8.77 -19.47
C ILE A 226 -2.82 9.80 -20.44
N ARG A 227 -2.69 9.57 -21.75
CA ARG A 227 -3.23 10.46 -22.78
C ARG A 227 -4.75 10.61 -22.67
N ASP A 228 -5.47 9.52 -22.46
CA ASP A 228 -6.92 9.53 -22.31
C ASP A 228 -7.34 10.32 -21.04
N LYS A 229 -6.59 10.17 -19.93
CA LYS A 229 -6.80 10.96 -18.70
C LYS A 229 -6.53 12.45 -18.91
N VAL A 230 -5.44 12.81 -19.57
CA VAL A 230 -5.11 14.20 -19.89
C VAL A 230 -6.23 14.85 -20.72
N ALA A 231 -6.72 14.17 -21.77
CA ALA A 231 -7.84 14.64 -22.58
C ALA A 231 -9.14 14.78 -21.74
N SER A 232 -9.36 13.90 -20.76
CA SER A 232 -10.49 14.00 -19.85
C SER A 232 -10.35 15.19 -18.89
N LEU A 233 -9.16 15.41 -18.34
CA LEU A 233 -8.86 16.56 -17.48
C LEU A 233 -9.03 17.88 -18.24
N GLN A 234 -8.49 17.98 -19.45
CA GLN A 234 -8.64 19.17 -20.29
C GLN A 234 -10.12 19.54 -20.45
N ARG A 235 -10.98 18.58 -20.82
CA ARG A 235 -12.43 18.81 -20.94
C ARG A 235 -13.12 19.25 -19.65
N MET A 236 -12.58 18.87 -18.49
CA MET A 236 -13.14 19.29 -17.19
C MET A 236 -12.82 20.74 -16.85
N TYR A 237 -11.68 21.27 -17.32
CA TYR A 237 -11.20 22.62 -16.98
C TYR A 237 -11.43 23.64 -18.10
N GLU A 238 -11.89 23.23 -19.28
CA GLU A 238 -12.29 24.11 -20.40
C GLU A 238 -13.75 24.63 -20.29
N ARG A 239 -14.41 24.43 -19.12
CA ARG A 239 -15.80 24.88 -18.88
C ARG A 239 -15.85 26.22 -18.16
#